data_3b9e9a7aca5d213b5f64e40be069e99a
#
_entry.id   3b9e9a7aca5d213b5f64e40be069e99a
#
_cell.length_a   1.000
_cell.length_b   1.000
_cell.length_c   1.000
_cell.angle_alpha   90.00
_cell.angle_beta   90.00
_cell.angle_gamma   90.00
#
_symmetry.space_group_name_H-M   'P 1'
#
loop_
_entity.id
_entity.type
_entity.pdbx_description
1 polymer ?
#
loop_
_entity_poly.entity_id
_entity_poly.type
_entity_poly.pdbx_seq_one_letter_code
_entity_poly.pdbx_strand_id
1 'polypeptide(L)'
;SVIRDYHEKIKKDLSQSVIFIEGESINSLVELLKEFEGQKLYIDVWATWCGPCKKEFSNNHKIAGMLEDNGYKKLFISLDRENEKDKWMDLIKYYELSGYHHLANQEFYKDFASEHSRIQNGITIPQYLIVNDKGEIVTNNAPRPGKPDEVLKIIMDQI
;
A
#
# COMPACT_ATOMS: atom_id res chain seq x y z
N SER A 1 12.17 -5.15 24.64
CA SER A 1 13.27 -5.86 24.01
C SER A 1 14.04 -4.94 23.07
N VAL A 2 15.23 -5.34 22.69
CA VAL A 2 16.08 -4.57 21.75
C VAL A 2 15.36 -4.38 20.40
N ILE A 3 14.69 -5.40 19.90
CA ILE A 3 13.94 -5.35 18.63
C ILE A 3 12.78 -4.35 18.72
N ARG A 4 12.05 -4.37 19.82
CA ARG A 4 10.94 -3.43 20.06
C ARG A 4 11.44 -1.99 20.11
N ASP A 5 12.55 -1.76 20.80
CA ASP A 5 13.15 -0.43 20.91
C ASP A 5 13.65 0.07 19.57
N TYR A 6 14.18 -0.83 18.74
CA TYR A 6 14.62 -0.54 17.40
C TYR A 6 13.43 -0.08 16.52
N HIS A 7 12.31 -0.80 16.56
CA HIS A 7 11.10 -0.42 15.81
C HIS A 7 10.57 0.94 16.23
N GLU A 8 10.53 1.20 17.54
CA GLU A 8 10.07 2.49 18.08
C GLU A 8 10.97 3.64 17.62
N LYS A 9 12.29 3.40 17.59
CA LYS A 9 13.25 4.40 17.12
C LYS A 9 13.05 4.71 15.64
N ILE A 10 12.88 3.69 14.80
CA ILE A 10 12.65 3.88 13.36
C ILE A 10 11.36 4.65 13.14
N LYS A 11 10.28 4.32 13.86
CA LYS A 11 9.01 5.06 13.77
C LYS A 11 9.20 6.54 14.09
N LYS A 12 10.01 6.86 15.08
CA LYS A 12 10.30 8.27 15.46
C LYS A 12 11.12 8.99 14.39
N ASP A 13 12.01 8.25 13.71
CA ASP A 13 12.88 8.81 12.68
C ASP A 13 12.16 8.98 11.33
N LEU A 14 10.99 8.35 11.14
CA LEU A 14 10.20 8.48 9.93
C LEU A 14 9.51 9.85 9.87
N SER A 15 9.30 10.35 8.65
CA SER A 15 8.61 11.61 8.45
C SER A 15 7.17 11.52 8.96
N GLN A 16 6.57 12.68 9.32
CA GLN A 16 5.18 12.74 9.77
C GLN A 16 4.17 12.29 8.73
N SER A 17 4.61 12.14 7.47
CA SER A 17 3.77 11.67 6.36
C SER A 17 3.62 10.15 6.32
N VAL A 18 4.31 9.41 7.20
CA VAL A 18 4.22 7.94 7.27
C VAL A 18 3.35 7.56 8.47
N ILE A 19 2.26 6.82 8.18
CA ILE A 19 1.30 6.39 9.20
C ILE A 19 1.14 4.87 9.11
N PHE A 20 1.37 4.18 10.22
CA PHE A 20 1.20 2.73 10.28
C PHE A 20 -0.20 2.37 10.74
N ILE A 21 -0.88 1.51 9.99
CA ILE A 21 -2.14 0.90 10.40
C ILE A 21 -1.77 -0.46 10.98
N GLU A 22 -1.73 -0.54 12.29
CA GLU A 22 -1.39 -1.76 13.02
C GLU A 22 -2.66 -2.45 13.49
N GLY A 23 -2.65 -3.78 13.43
CA GLY A 23 -3.78 -4.57 13.89
C GLY A 23 -3.57 -6.02 13.51
N GLU A 24 -3.30 -6.86 14.50
CA GLU A 24 -3.14 -8.30 14.30
C GLU A 24 -4.44 -8.97 13.87
N SER A 25 -5.57 -8.29 14.07
CA SER A 25 -6.90 -8.79 13.74
C SER A 25 -7.40 -8.36 12.37
N ILE A 26 -6.58 -7.64 11.58
CA ILE A 26 -6.96 -7.24 10.22
C ILE A 26 -6.62 -8.41 9.29
N ASN A 27 -7.62 -9.22 8.98
CA ASN A 27 -7.46 -10.50 8.28
C ASN A 27 -7.95 -10.47 6.84
N SER A 28 -8.39 -9.30 6.34
CA SER A 28 -8.88 -9.16 4.97
C SER A 28 -8.74 -7.73 4.48
N LEU A 29 -8.76 -7.55 3.17
CA LEU A 29 -8.77 -6.20 2.58
C LEU A 29 -10.01 -5.43 3.01
N VAL A 30 -11.17 -6.06 3.05
CA VAL A 30 -12.42 -5.40 3.47
C VAL A 30 -12.30 -4.86 4.90
N GLU A 31 -11.70 -5.63 5.81
CA GLU A 31 -11.46 -5.17 7.18
C GLU A 31 -10.49 -3.97 7.22
N LEU A 32 -9.42 -4.03 6.42
CA LEU A 32 -8.47 -2.92 6.34
C LEU A 32 -9.14 -1.66 5.80
N LEU A 33 -9.98 -1.78 4.79
CA LEU A 33 -10.66 -0.64 4.17
C LEU A 33 -11.65 0.05 5.13
N LYS A 34 -12.11 -0.62 6.17
CA LYS A 34 -12.95 0.01 7.21
C LYS A 34 -12.22 1.12 7.95
N GLU A 35 -10.90 1.05 8.03
CA GLU A 35 -10.08 2.11 8.62
C GLU A 35 -10.03 3.38 7.75
N PHE A 36 -10.50 3.29 6.51
CA PHE A 36 -10.45 4.37 5.52
C PHE A 36 -11.83 4.78 5.03
N GLU A 37 -12.86 4.61 5.86
CA GLU A 37 -14.24 4.94 5.49
C GLU A 37 -14.35 6.39 4.98
N GLY A 38 -14.97 6.55 3.81
CA GLY A 38 -15.15 7.86 3.18
C GLY A 38 -13.94 8.40 2.43
N GLN A 39 -12.84 7.64 2.38
CA GLN A 39 -11.61 8.07 1.73
C GLN A 39 -11.36 7.31 0.43
N LYS A 40 -10.86 8.03 -0.56
CA LYS A 40 -10.40 7.45 -1.83
C LYS A 40 -8.95 7.00 -1.69
N LEU A 41 -8.63 5.82 -2.22
CA LEU A 41 -7.30 5.21 -2.04
C LEU A 41 -6.69 4.78 -3.36
N TYR A 42 -5.39 5.01 -3.47
CA TYR A 42 -4.52 4.32 -4.42
C TYR A 42 -3.66 3.36 -3.60
N ILE A 43 -3.81 2.07 -3.86
CA ILE A 43 -3.17 1.01 -3.07
C ILE A 43 -1.99 0.43 -3.85
N ASP A 44 -0.86 0.27 -3.16
CA ASP A 44 0.38 -0.32 -3.68
C ASP A 44 0.69 -1.57 -2.86
N VAL A 45 0.55 -2.74 -3.49
CA VAL A 45 0.88 -4.03 -2.85
C VAL A 45 2.29 -4.42 -3.25
N TRP A 46 3.17 -4.57 -2.26
CA TRP A 46 4.60 -4.75 -2.47
C TRP A 46 5.23 -5.65 -1.40
N ALA A 47 6.53 -5.87 -1.52
CA ALA A 47 7.34 -6.52 -0.49
C ALA A 47 8.79 -6.08 -0.63
N THR A 48 9.56 -6.17 0.45
CA THR A 48 10.96 -5.72 0.46
C THR A 48 11.83 -6.54 -0.48
N TRP A 49 11.46 -7.78 -0.75
CA TRP A 49 12.17 -8.68 -1.66
C TRP A 49 11.74 -8.53 -3.13
N CYS A 50 10.80 -7.64 -3.41
CA CYS A 50 10.25 -7.43 -4.76
C CYS A 50 11.04 -6.37 -5.51
N GLY A 51 11.93 -6.79 -6.43
CA GLY A 51 12.74 -5.87 -7.25
C GLY A 51 11.91 -4.90 -8.08
N PRO A 52 10.93 -5.37 -8.88
CA PRO A 52 10.07 -4.49 -9.66
C PRO A 52 9.27 -3.48 -8.82
N CYS A 53 8.85 -3.86 -7.62
CA CYS A 53 8.16 -2.96 -6.70
C CYS A 53 9.06 -1.78 -6.30
N LYS A 54 10.29 -2.10 -5.90
CA LYS A 54 11.27 -1.10 -5.48
C LYS A 54 11.68 -0.18 -6.63
N LYS A 55 11.82 -0.74 -7.81
CA LYS A 55 12.15 0.03 -9.02
C LYS A 55 11.06 1.05 -9.33
N GLU A 56 9.79 0.68 -9.13
CA GLU A 56 8.67 1.56 -9.39
C GLU A 56 8.57 2.72 -8.40
N PHE A 57 9.15 2.61 -7.21
CA PHE A 57 9.13 3.70 -6.21
C PHE A 57 9.75 5.00 -6.73
N SER A 58 10.70 4.93 -7.66
CA SER A 58 11.28 6.12 -8.27
C SER A 58 10.27 6.92 -9.08
N ASN A 59 9.12 6.35 -9.38
CA ASN A 59 8.05 6.98 -10.15
C ASN A 59 6.92 7.53 -9.27
N ASN A 60 6.97 7.32 -7.95
CA ASN A 60 5.90 7.76 -7.04
C ASN A 60 5.65 9.27 -7.14
N HIS A 61 6.69 10.08 -7.34
CA HIS A 61 6.56 11.52 -7.49
C HIS A 61 5.70 11.93 -8.69
N LYS A 62 5.58 11.06 -9.70
CA LYS A 62 4.81 11.36 -10.92
C LYS A 62 3.29 11.39 -10.66
N ILE A 63 2.82 10.70 -9.62
CA ILE A 63 1.39 10.63 -9.29
C ILE A 63 1.04 11.30 -7.97
N ALA A 64 2.03 11.63 -7.14
CA ALA A 64 1.79 12.15 -5.79
C ALA A 64 0.91 13.41 -5.77
N GLY A 65 1.26 14.41 -6.56
CA GLY A 65 0.49 15.66 -6.65
C GLY A 65 -0.90 15.44 -7.20
N MET A 66 -1.02 14.62 -8.23
CA MET A 66 -2.31 14.30 -8.86
C MET A 66 -3.23 13.57 -7.88
N LEU A 67 -2.71 12.63 -7.12
CA LEU A 67 -3.49 11.92 -6.10
C LEU A 67 -3.99 12.89 -5.03
N GLU A 68 -3.11 13.73 -4.52
CA GLU A 68 -3.45 14.74 -3.50
C GLU A 68 -4.51 15.71 -4.02
N ASP A 69 -4.33 16.24 -5.22
CA ASP A 69 -5.25 17.20 -5.85
C ASP A 69 -6.65 16.62 -6.04
N ASN A 70 -6.76 15.30 -6.16
CA ASN A 70 -8.04 14.62 -6.36
C ASN A 70 -8.57 13.93 -5.10
N GLY A 71 -7.94 14.18 -3.95
CA GLY A 71 -8.40 13.69 -2.66
C GLY A 71 -8.10 12.23 -2.38
N TYR A 72 -7.13 11.65 -3.08
CA TYR A 72 -6.70 10.26 -2.87
C TYR A 72 -5.61 10.18 -1.81
N LYS A 73 -5.73 9.18 -0.94
CA LYS A 73 -4.67 8.79 -0.01
C LYS A 73 -3.92 7.59 -0.60
N LYS A 74 -2.66 7.48 -0.26
CA LYS A 74 -1.85 6.33 -0.69
C LYS A 74 -1.74 5.32 0.45
N LEU A 75 -2.05 4.06 0.14
CA LEU A 75 -1.96 2.95 1.09
C LEU A 75 -1.01 1.89 0.53
N PHE A 76 0.04 1.60 1.28
CA PHE A 76 0.98 0.54 0.96
C PHE A 76 0.65 -0.69 1.79
N ILE A 77 0.48 -1.82 1.12
CA ILE A 77 0.27 -3.11 1.79
C ILE A 77 1.49 -3.98 1.51
N SER A 78 2.21 -4.36 2.57
CA SER A 78 3.37 -5.23 2.44
C SER A 78 3.01 -6.68 2.66
N LEU A 79 3.53 -7.55 1.80
CA LEU A 79 3.43 -9.01 1.94
C LEU A 79 4.61 -9.61 2.68
N ASP A 80 5.48 -8.79 3.27
CA ASP A 80 6.59 -9.24 4.08
C ASP A 80 6.11 -10.01 5.31
N ARG A 81 6.93 -10.93 5.80
CA ARG A 81 6.63 -11.67 7.02
C ARG A 81 6.96 -10.83 8.25
N GLU A 82 6.36 -11.17 9.38
CA GLU A 82 6.58 -10.47 10.63
C GLU A 82 8.06 -10.44 11.03
N ASN A 83 8.81 -11.51 10.75
CA ASN A 83 10.24 -11.56 11.04
C ASN A 83 11.09 -10.67 10.12
N GLU A 84 10.48 -10.05 9.10
CA GLU A 84 11.13 -9.10 8.19
C GLU A 84 10.71 -7.66 8.46
N LYS A 85 10.05 -7.42 9.58
CA LYS A 85 9.48 -6.11 9.92
C LYS A 85 10.55 -5.00 10.00
N ASP A 86 11.74 -5.31 10.47
CA ASP A 86 12.85 -4.36 10.52
C ASP A 86 13.25 -3.88 9.14
N LYS A 87 13.41 -4.82 8.23
CA LYS A 87 13.75 -4.53 6.83
C LYS A 87 12.65 -3.72 6.15
N TRP A 88 11.39 -4.07 6.42
CA TRP A 88 10.23 -3.35 5.92
C TRP A 88 10.26 -1.88 6.36
N MET A 89 10.46 -1.61 7.63
CA MET A 89 10.56 -0.25 8.15
C MET A 89 11.76 0.52 7.59
N ASP A 90 12.90 -0.15 7.46
CA ASP A 90 14.11 0.45 6.87
C ASP A 90 13.87 0.90 5.42
N LEU A 91 13.20 0.08 4.63
CA LEU A 91 12.93 0.41 3.24
C LEU A 91 11.87 1.49 3.06
N ILE A 92 10.86 1.54 3.94
CA ILE A 92 9.89 2.64 3.96
C ILE A 92 10.62 3.97 4.14
N LYS A 93 11.58 4.01 5.07
CA LYS A 93 12.42 5.18 5.33
C LYS A 93 13.33 5.49 4.16
N TYR A 94 14.04 4.48 3.65
CA TYR A 94 15.00 4.63 2.56
C TYR A 94 14.36 5.18 1.29
N TYR A 95 13.20 4.66 0.91
CA TYR A 95 12.48 5.08 -0.29
C TYR A 95 11.53 6.26 -0.04
N GLU A 96 11.47 6.78 1.19
CA GLU A 96 10.60 7.91 1.56
C GLU A 96 9.14 7.67 1.14
N LEU A 97 8.59 6.51 1.51
CA LEU A 97 7.25 6.10 1.11
C LEU A 97 6.18 6.78 1.97
N SER A 98 5.82 8.00 1.58
CA SER A 98 4.78 8.78 2.27
C SER A 98 3.40 8.15 2.06
N GLY A 99 2.64 8.00 3.14
CA GLY A 99 1.29 7.42 3.12
C GLY A 99 1.05 6.47 4.28
N TYR A 100 -0.01 5.69 4.13
CA TYR A 100 -0.41 4.68 5.11
C TYR A 100 0.26 3.36 4.79
N HIS A 101 0.66 2.62 5.82
CA HIS A 101 1.37 1.35 5.69
C HIS A 101 0.74 0.28 6.54
N HIS A 102 0.49 -0.88 5.93
CA HIS A 102 -0.03 -2.06 6.62
C HIS A 102 0.80 -3.28 6.25
N LEU A 103 1.21 -4.04 7.27
CA LEU A 103 1.90 -5.32 7.09
C LEU A 103 0.87 -6.43 7.14
N ALA A 104 0.65 -7.10 6.01
CA ALA A 104 -0.35 -8.16 5.89
C ALA A 104 0.06 -9.40 6.71
N ASN A 105 -0.90 -9.92 7.49
CA ASN A 105 -0.71 -11.20 8.14
C ASN A 105 -1.05 -12.35 7.16
N GLN A 106 -0.90 -13.60 7.61
CA GLN A 106 -1.12 -14.76 6.75
C GLN A 106 -2.57 -14.88 6.28
N GLU A 107 -3.53 -14.58 7.14
CA GLU A 107 -4.96 -14.63 6.79
C GLU A 107 -5.31 -13.54 5.78
N PHE A 108 -4.75 -12.35 5.95
CA PHE A 108 -4.89 -11.28 4.96
C PHE A 108 -4.36 -11.70 3.60
N TYR A 109 -3.17 -12.33 3.57
CA TYR A 109 -2.57 -12.83 2.34
C TYR A 109 -3.50 -13.81 1.63
N LYS A 110 -4.07 -14.77 2.36
CA LYS A 110 -4.99 -15.78 1.81
C LYS A 110 -6.24 -15.12 1.23
N ASP A 111 -6.83 -14.18 1.97
CA ASP A 111 -7.99 -13.43 1.51
C ASP A 111 -7.69 -12.66 0.24
N PHE A 112 -6.59 -11.92 0.22
CA PHE A 112 -6.20 -11.13 -0.93
C PHE A 112 -5.93 -12.01 -2.15
N ALA A 113 -5.23 -13.11 -1.98
CA ALA A 113 -4.92 -14.05 -3.05
C ALA A 113 -6.19 -14.63 -3.69
N SER A 114 -7.20 -14.91 -2.87
CA SER A 114 -8.46 -15.51 -3.30
C SER A 114 -9.41 -14.48 -3.92
N GLU A 115 -9.53 -13.30 -3.33
CA GLU A 115 -10.61 -12.36 -3.64
C GLU A 115 -10.17 -11.13 -4.44
N HIS A 116 -8.89 -10.75 -4.36
CA HIS A 116 -8.46 -9.44 -4.87
C HIS A 116 -7.25 -9.48 -5.80
N SER A 117 -6.61 -10.63 -5.94
CA SER A 117 -5.45 -10.76 -6.80
C SER A 117 -5.84 -10.56 -8.28
N ARG A 118 -4.95 -9.90 -9.03
CA ARG A 118 -5.13 -9.73 -10.48
C ARG A 118 -4.79 -10.98 -11.28
N ILE A 119 -4.30 -12.04 -10.61
CA ILE A 119 -4.04 -13.33 -11.24
C ILE A 119 -4.78 -14.43 -10.49
N GLN A 120 -4.92 -15.60 -11.11
CA GLN A 120 -5.44 -16.79 -10.43
C GLN A 120 -4.33 -17.47 -9.63
N ASN A 121 -4.69 -18.12 -8.52
CA ASN A 121 -3.79 -18.95 -7.71
C ASN A 121 -2.56 -18.22 -7.18
N GLY A 122 -2.77 -17.15 -6.42
CA GLY A 122 -1.69 -16.44 -5.74
C GLY A 122 -1.71 -14.94 -6.00
N ILE A 123 -0.64 -14.30 -5.60
CA ILE A 123 -0.47 -12.86 -5.76
C ILE A 123 0.80 -12.63 -6.58
N THR A 124 0.71 -11.76 -7.59
CA THR A 124 1.90 -11.25 -8.26
C THR A 124 2.03 -9.77 -7.97
N ILE A 125 3.21 -9.34 -7.56
CA ILE A 125 3.50 -7.94 -7.20
C ILE A 125 4.57 -7.35 -8.11
N PRO A 126 4.52 -6.02 -8.32
CA PRO A 126 3.60 -5.07 -7.73
C PRO A 126 2.17 -5.23 -8.27
N GLN A 127 1.19 -4.94 -7.42
CA GLN A 127 -0.21 -4.83 -7.82
C GLN A 127 -0.76 -3.53 -7.26
N TYR A 128 -1.54 -2.82 -8.07
CA TYR A 128 -2.13 -1.53 -7.68
C TYR A 128 -3.64 -1.62 -7.74
N LEU A 129 -4.31 -0.98 -6.79
CA LEU A 129 -5.76 -0.93 -6.74
C LEU A 129 -6.21 0.53 -6.55
N ILE A 130 -7.38 0.83 -7.08
CA ILE A 130 -8.04 2.13 -6.85
C ILE A 130 -9.38 1.85 -6.17
N VAL A 131 -9.62 2.55 -5.06
CA VAL A 131 -10.81 2.42 -4.23
C VAL A 131 -11.48 3.78 -4.15
N ASN A 132 -12.81 3.82 -4.34
CA ASN A 132 -13.57 5.06 -4.25
C ASN A 132 -13.96 5.38 -2.79
N ASP A 133 -14.63 6.52 -2.59
CA ASP A 133 -15.01 6.99 -1.25
C ASP A 133 -16.13 6.17 -0.60
N LYS A 134 -16.72 5.23 -1.33
CA LYS A 134 -17.73 4.28 -0.82
C LYS A 134 -17.09 2.95 -0.39
N GLY A 135 -15.76 2.82 -0.50
CA GLY A 135 -15.06 1.58 -0.19
C GLY A 135 -15.14 0.54 -1.30
N GLU A 136 -15.60 0.92 -2.50
CA GLU A 136 -15.71 0.01 -3.63
C GLU A 136 -14.38 -0.04 -4.38
N ILE A 137 -13.94 -1.23 -4.76
CA ILE A 137 -12.73 -1.43 -5.56
C ILE A 137 -13.09 -1.12 -7.01
N VAL A 138 -12.60 0.02 -7.51
CA VAL A 138 -12.82 0.46 -8.89
C VAL A 138 -12.07 -0.45 -9.85
N THR A 139 -10.84 -0.78 -9.51
CA THR A 139 -10.03 -1.75 -10.26
C THR A 139 -9.00 -2.40 -9.33
N ASN A 140 -8.79 -3.70 -9.51
CA ASN A 140 -7.72 -4.43 -8.83
C ASN A 140 -6.46 -4.58 -9.71
N ASN A 141 -6.46 -3.93 -10.87
CA ASN A 141 -5.33 -3.94 -11.79
C ASN A 141 -5.10 -2.51 -12.31
N ALA A 142 -4.90 -1.59 -11.37
CA ALA A 142 -4.65 -0.19 -11.70
C ALA A 142 -3.26 -0.03 -12.33
N PRO A 143 -3.08 1.00 -13.18
CA PRO A 143 -1.76 1.33 -13.74
C PRO A 143 -0.77 1.70 -12.64
N ARG A 144 0.50 1.42 -12.90
CA ARG A 144 1.61 1.74 -12.00
C ARG A 144 1.94 3.24 -12.00
N PRO A 145 2.65 3.74 -10.98
CA PRO A 145 3.06 5.15 -10.93
C PRO A 145 3.83 5.65 -12.14
N GLY A 146 4.58 4.76 -12.80
CA GLY A 146 5.30 5.11 -14.02
C GLY A 146 4.43 5.42 -15.23
N LYS A 147 3.10 5.24 -15.09
CA LYS A 147 2.11 5.56 -16.13
C LYS A 147 1.07 6.53 -15.59
N PRO A 148 1.48 7.77 -15.25
CA PRO A 148 0.61 8.72 -14.57
C PRO A 148 -0.64 9.11 -15.37
N ASP A 149 -0.54 9.18 -16.70
CA ASP A 149 -1.69 9.54 -17.53
C ASP A 149 -2.78 8.47 -17.48
N GLU A 150 -2.40 7.19 -17.40
CA GLU A 150 -3.35 6.10 -17.29
C GLU A 150 -4.02 6.09 -15.91
N VAL A 151 -3.26 6.41 -14.85
CA VAL A 151 -3.81 6.55 -13.49
C VAL A 151 -4.82 7.71 -13.48
N LEU A 152 -4.44 8.85 -14.02
CA LEU A 152 -5.30 10.04 -14.06
C LEU A 152 -6.61 9.76 -14.79
N LYS A 153 -6.56 9.03 -15.90
CA LYS A 153 -7.76 8.69 -16.68
C LYS A 153 -8.78 7.93 -15.81
N ILE A 154 -8.33 6.94 -15.06
CA ILE A 154 -9.24 6.18 -14.20
C ILE A 154 -9.82 7.07 -13.10
N ILE A 155 -8.99 7.93 -12.50
CA ILE A 155 -9.42 8.85 -11.44
C ILE A 155 -10.48 9.83 -11.99
N MET A 156 -10.25 10.39 -13.17
CA MET A 156 -11.19 11.32 -13.79
C MET A 156 -12.52 10.66 -14.13
N ASP A 157 -12.51 9.40 -14.52
CA ASP A 157 -13.72 8.64 -14.85
C ASP A 157 -14.61 8.39 -13.61
N GLN A 158 -14.09 8.62 -12.39
CA GLN A 158 -14.85 8.47 -11.15
C GLN A 158 -15.56 9.75 -10.69
N ILE A 159 -15.40 10.84 -11.41
CA ILE A 159 -16.01 12.14 -11.06
C ILE A 159 -17.45 12.25 -11.61
#